data_ef1f03cbad36763a9b95b57d3b6a7842
#
_entry.id   ef1f03cbad36763a9b95b57d3b6a7842
#
_cell.length_a   1.000
_cell.length_b   1.000
_cell.length_c   1.000
_cell.angle_alpha   90.00
_cell.angle_beta   90.00
_cell.angle_gamma   90.00
#
_symmetry.space_group_name_H-M   'P 1'
#
loop_
_entity.id
_entity.type
_entity.pdbx_description
1 polymer ?
#
loop_
_entity_poly.entity_id
_entity_poly.type
_entity_poly.pdbx_seq_one_letter_code
_entity_poly.pdbx_strand_id
1 'polypeptide(L)'
;IINEEDISHQPMHGRARKGIGYLPQEASVFRKLTVSQNILAILQTQKQLTKSQQLDTLESLLLEFSLGHIRDSLGMSLSGGERRRVEIARALASAPKFILLDEPFAGVDPISVKDIKYIIQQLRDKGIGVLITDHNVRETLDICDLAYIVSEGYILAQGTSDDILANQQVKEVYLGDGFTL
;
A
#
# COMPACT_ATOMS: atom_id res chain seq x y z
N ILE A 1 -17.36 -2.81 -6.92
CA ILE A 1 -17.46 -3.72 -8.07
C ILE A 1 -16.04 -4.00 -8.56
N ILE A 2 -15.67 -5.28 -8.75
CA ILE A 2 -14.39 -5.68 -9.35
C ILE A 2 -14.69 -6.60 -10.53
N ASN A 3 -14.16 -6.27 -11.73
CA ASN A 3 -14.43 -7.02 -12.96
C ASN A 3 -15.94 -7.31 -13.16
N GLU A 4 -16.77 -6.26 -13.02
CA GLU A 4 -18.23 -6.29 -13.14
C GLU A 4 -18.96 -7.10 -12.03
N GLU A 5 -18.23 -7.68 -11.07
CA GLU A 5 -18.81 -8.40 -9.96
C GLU A 5 -18.95 -7.51 -8.71
N ASP A 6 -20.13 -7.49 -8.11
CA ASP A 6 -20.37 -6.83 -6.82
C ASP A 6 -19.79 -7.68 -5.69
N ILE A 7 -18.86 -7.11 -4.97
CA ILE A 7 -18.17 -7.74 -3.82
C ILE A 7 -18.57 -7.12 -2.48
N SER A 8 -19.56 -6.23 -2.46
CA SER A 8 -19.93 -5.45 -1.27
C SER A 8 -20.29 -6.34 -0.07
N HIS A 9 -20.94 -7.46 -0.31
CA HIS A 9 -21.36 -8.40 0.74
C HIS A 9 -20.37 -9.54 0.98
N GLN A 10 -19.23 -9.56 0.26
CA GLN A 10 -18.24 -10.63 0.47
C GLN A 10 -17.39 -10.35 1.71
N PRO A 11 -17.07 -11.41 2.51
CA PRO A 11 -16.15 -11.27 3.63
C PRO A 11 -14.73 -10.93 3.14
N MET A 12 -13.88 -10.37 4.01
CA MET A 12 -12.54 -9.89 3.64
C MET A 12 -11.69 -10.96 2.93
N HIS A 13 -11.71 -12.21 3.40
CA HIS A 13 -10.98 -13.28 2.73
C HIS A 13 -11.51 -13.60 1.32
N GLY A 14 -12.81 -13.41 1.08
CA GLY A 14 -13.42 -13.52 -0.25
C GLY A 14 -12.92 -12.42 -1.17
N ARG A 15 -12.90 -11.16 -0.70
CA ARG A 15 -12.36 -10.01 -1.43
C ARG A 15 -10.88 -10.19 -1.75
N ALA A 16 -10.09 -10.69 -0.78
CA ALA A 16 -8.68 -10.99 -1.00
C ALA A 16 -8.46 -12.00 -2.14
N ARG A 17 -9.28 -13.07 -2.21
CA ARG A 17 -9.23 -14.05 -3.30
C ARG A 17 -9.64 -13.48 -4.66
N LYS A 18 -10.36 -12.37 -4.69
CA LYS A 18 -10.72 -11.61 -5.92
C LYS A 18 -9.61 -10.65 -6.36
N GLY A 19 -8.53 -10.58 -5.60
CA GLY A 19 -7.35 -9.78 -5.93
C GLY A 19 -7.30 -8.43 -5.23
N ILE A 20 -7.92 -8.27 -4.06
CA ILE A 20 -7.74 -7.08 -3.22
C ILE A 20 -6.67 -7.37 -2.18
N GLY A 21 -5.54 -6.64 -2.25
CA GLY A 21 -4.57 -6.52 -1.18
C GLY A 21 -4.98 -5.43 -0.19
N TYR A 22 -4.59 -5.57 1.07
CA TYR A 22 -4.81 -4.55 2.10
C TYR A 22 -3.58 -4.39 2.98
N LEU A 23 -3.14 -3.16 3.13
CA LEU A 23 -2.06 -2.77 4.02
C LEU A 23 -2.63 -1.84 5.10
N PRO A 24 -2.84 -2.33 6.33
CA PRO A 24 -3.39 -1.53 7.42
C PRO A 24 -2.41 -0.46 7.90
N GLN A 25 -2.93 0.55 8.60
CA GLN A 25 -2.16 1.57 9.29
C GLN A 25 -1.24 0.95 10.35
N GLU A 26 -1.80 0.02 11.15
CA GLU A 26 -1.04 -0.66 12.19
C GLU A 26 -0.07 -1.71 11.62
N ALA A 27 1.05 -1.90 12.31
CA ALA A 27 2.05 -2.89 11.93
C ALA A 27 1.46 -4.30 11.86
N SER A 28 1.46 -4.87 10.65
CA SER A 28 0.87 -6.18 10.35
C SER A 28 1.89 -7.31 10.20
N VAL A 29 3.19 -6.99 10.30
CA VAL A 29 4.27 -7.99 10.16
C VAL A 29 4.18 -9.07 11.24
N PHE A 30 4.41 -10.33 10.86
CA PHE A 30 4.52 -11.43 11.82
C PHE A 30 5.84 -11.30 12.59
N ARG A 31 5.76 -10.75 13.79
CA ARG A 31 6.92 -10.31 14.59
C ARG A 31 7.96 -11.40 14.88
N LYS A 32 7.52 -12.66 15.05
CA LYS A 32 8.38 -13.82 15.36
C LYS A 32 8.84 -14.61 14.13
N LEU A 33 8.44 -14.20 12.94
CA LEU A 33 8.92 -14.76 11.69
C LEU A 33 10.01 -13.87 11.09
N THR A 34 10.91 -14.47 10.31
CA THR A 34 11.89 -13.71 9.53
C THR A 34 11.21 -12.97 8.37
N VAL A 35 11.91 -12.06 7.72
CA VAL A 35 11.43 -11.36 6.52
C VAL A 35 11.02 -12.36 5.44
N SER A 36 11.90 -13.32 5.11
CA SER A 36 11.58 -14.36 4.12
C SER A 36 10.39 -15.21 4.54
N GLN A 37 10.27 -15.58 5.81
CA GLN A 37 9.12 -16.34 6.32
C GLN A 37 7.82 -15.53 6.27
N ASN A 38 7.85 -14.21 6.51
CA ASN A 38 6.70 -13.34 6.40
C ASN A 38 6.10 -13.36 4.98
N ILE A 39 6.94 -13.28 3.97
CA ILE A 39 6.51 -13.29 2.56
C ILE A 39 6.09 -14.72 2.17
N LEU A 40 6.88 -15.72 2.53
CA LEU A 40 6.61 -17.12 2.18
C LEU A 40 5.30 -17.63 2.77
N ALA A 41 4.92 -17.18 3.97
CA ALA A 41 3.64 -17.53 4.59
C ALA A 41 2.44 -17.17 3.72
N ILE A 42 2.49 -16.06 2.98
CA ILE A 42 1.43 -15.67 2.04
C ILE A 42 1.54 -16.48 0.74
N LEU A 43 2.76 -16.65 0.19
CA LEU A 43 2.97 -17.45 -1.02
C LEU A 43 2.45 -18.88 -0.86
N GLN A 44 2.61 -19.50 0.32
CA GLN A 44 2.09 -20.83 0.62
C GLN A 44 0.56 -20.93 0.62
N THR A 45 -0.16 -19.80 0.76
CA THR A 45 -1.62 -19.77 0.60
C THR A 45 -2.06 -19.83 -0.86
N GLN A 46 -1.15 -19.56 -1.81
CA GLN A 46 -1.42 -19.55 -3.25
C GLN A 46 -1.36 -20.98 -3.80
N LYS A 47 -2.49 -21.67 -3.77
CA LYS A 47 -2.61 -23.10 -4.14
C LYS A 47 -2.18 -23.42 -5.58
N GLN A 48 -2.18 -22.42 -6.47
CA GLN A 48 -1.77 -22.54 -7.87
C GLN A 48 -0.25 -22.55 -8.05
N LEU A 49 0.54 -22.12 -7.06
CA LEU A 49 1.99 -22.05 -7.13
C LEU A 49 2.64 -23.36 -6.65
N THR A 50 3.54 -23.91 -7.42
CA THR A 50 4.45 -24.98 -6.97
C THR A 50 5.45 -24.44 -5.95
N LYS A 51 6.09 -25.31 -5.18
CA LYS A 51 7.13 -24.89 -4.22
C LYS A 51 8.30 -24.14 -4.89
N SER A 52 8.69 -24.53 -6.09
CA SER A 52 9.72 -23.80 -6.85
C SER A 52 9.25 -22.40 -7.18
N GLN A 53 8.06 -22.24 -7.74
CA GLN A 53 7.50 -20.93 -8.07
C GLN A 53 7.33 -20.04 -6.83
N GLN A 54 6.98 -20.60 -5.66
CA GLN A 54 6.93 -19.84 -4.40
C GLN A 54 8.30 -19.30 -4.02
N LEU A 55 9.37 -20.09 -4.15
CA LEU A 55 10.73 -19.66 -3.85
C LEU A 55 11.23 -18.62 -4.87
N ASP A 56 10.98 -18.84 -6.18
CA ASP A 56 11.36 -17.89 -7.21
C ASP A 56 10.67 -16.53 -7.01
N THR A 57 9.38 -16.55 -6.64
CA THR A 57 8.62 -15.34 -6.31
C THR A 57 9.15 -14.66 -5.04
N LEU A 58 9.51 -15.45 -4.01
CA LEU A 58 10.13 -14.93 -2.80
C LEU A 58 11.42 -14.16 -3.12
N GLU A 59 12.33 -14.76 -3.91
CA GLU A 59 13.60 -14.13 -4.27
C GLU A 59 13.36 -12.85 -5.10
N SER A 60 12.40 -12.87 -6.02
CA SER A 60 12.02 -11.70 -6.81
C SER A 60 11.52 -10.56 -5.91
N LEU A 61 10.64 -10.84 -4.94
CA LEU A 61 10.13 -9.84 -4.01
C LEU A 61 11.23 -9.31 -3.07
N LEU A 62 12.13 -10.18 -2.57
CA LEU A 62 13.26 -9.76 -1.75
C LEU A 62 14.19 -8.80 -2.50
N LEU A 63 14.43 -9.06 -3.78
CA LEU A 63 15.24 -8.20 -4.65
C LEU A 63 14.54 -6.88 -4.93
N GLU A 64 13.30 -6.93 -5.38
CA GLU A 64 12.49 -5.77 -5.75
C GLU A 64 12.37 -4.75 -4.61
N PHE A 65 12.14 -5.24 -3.39
CA PHE A 65 11.98 -4.39 -2.19
C PHE A 65 13.28 -4.15 -1.43
N SER A 66 14.44 -4.54 -2.00
CA SER A 66 15.77 -4.38 -1.38
C SER A 66 15.82 -4.97 0.04
N LEU A 67 15.22 -6.16 0.23
CA LEU A 67 15.11 -6.85 1.50
C LEU A 67 16.14 -7.99 1.68
N GLY A 68 16.97 -8.25 0.66
CA GLY A 68 17.91 -9.38 0.67
C GLY A 68 18.87 -9.37 1.86
N HIS A 69 19.36 -8.18 2.27
CA HIS A 69 20.31 -8.03 3.37
C HIS A 69 19.71 -8.28 4.77
N ILE A 70 18.38 -8.24 4.89
CA ILE A 70 17.64 -8.49 6.14
C ILE A 70 16.73 -9.72 6.05
N ARG A 71 16.90 -10.58 5.03
CA ARG A 71 16.01 -11.72 4.76
C ARG A 71 15.78 -12.63 5.97
N ASP A 72 16.79 -12.79 6.82
CA ASP A 72 16.78 -13.66 8.00
C ASP A 72 16.52 -12.89 9.31
N SER A 73 16.36 -11.57 9.24
CA SER A 73 16.01 -10.72 10.39
C SER A 73 14.55 -10.97 10.82
N LEU A 74 14.32 -10.98 12.13
CA LEU A 74 12.96 -11.13 12.67
C LEU A 74 12.12 -9.86 12.42
N GLY A 75 10.83 -10.02 12.16
CA GLY A 75 9.92 -8.90 11.96
C GLY A 75 9.90 -7.89 13.11
N MET A 76 10.16 -8.34 14.33
CA MET A 76 10.23 -7.46 15.51
C MET A 76 11.47 -6.57 15.58
N SER A 77 12.53 -6.87 14.83
CA SER A 77 13.80 -6.12 14.83
C SER A 77 13.90 -5.09 13.70
N LEU A 78 12.89 -5.01 12.84
CA LEU A 78 12.90 -4.13 11.66
C LEU A 78 12.64 -2.66 12.06
N SER A 79 13.35 -1.74 11.41
CA SER A 79 13.03 -0.32 11.42
C SER A 79 11.64 -0.07 10.81
N GLY A 80 11.08 1.14 11.00
CA GLY A 80 9.78 1.50 10.44
C GLY A 80 9.71 1.34 8.91
N GLY A 81 10.71 1.85 8.19
CA GLY A 81 10.78 1.76 6.74
C GLY A 81 11.00 0.34 6.23
N GLU A 82 11.90 -0.44 6.85
CA GLU A 82 12.10 -1.86 6.51
C GLU A 82 10.82 -2.66 6.71
N ARG A 83 10.18 -2.46 7.86
CA ARG A 83 8.90 -3.12 8.19
C ARG A 83 7.84 -2.82 7.12
N ARG A 84 7.69 -1.53 6.73
CA ARG A 84 6.71 -1.14 5.72
C ARG A 84 6.98 -1.79 4.37
N ARG A 85 8.25 -1.85 3.93
CA ARG A 85 8.63 -2.58 2.70
C ARG A 85 8.30 -4.07 2.77
N VAL A 86 8.55 -4.71 3.91
CA VAL A 86 8.19 -6.13 4.11
C VAL A 86 6.68 -6.33 4.06
N GLU A 87 5.89 -5.45 4.65
CA GLU A 87 4.42 -5.51 4.64
C GLU A 87 3.86 -5.36 3.22
N ILE A 88 4.41 -4.43 2.42
CA ILE A 88 4.02 -4.25 1.02
C ILE A 88 4.41 -5.50 0.21
N ALA A 89 5.66 -5.98 0.32
CA ALA A 89 6.12 -7.19 -0.36
C ALA A 89 5.23 -8.40 -0.02
N ARG A 90 4.83 -8.52 1.24
CA ARG A 90 3.91 -9.56 1.71
C ARG A 90 2.51 -9.41 1.11
N ALA A 91 1.98 -8.19 1.00
CA ALA A 91 0.70 -7.95 0.34
C ALA A 91 0.75 -8.34 -1.14
N LEU A 92 1.85 -8.04 -1.83
CA LEU A 92 2.06 -8.40 -3.23
C LEU A 92 2.26 -9.90 -3.47
N ALA A 93 2.72 -10.66 -2.47
CA ALA A 93 2.81 -12.11 -2.56
C ALA A 93 1.46 -12.79 -2.85
N SER A 94 0.34 -12.09 -2.63
CA SER A 94 -1.01 -12.56 -3.02
C SER A 94 -1.35 -12.28 -4.48
N ALA A 95 -0.47 -11.64 -5.26
CA ALA A 95 -0.69 -11.17 -6.64
C ALA A 95 -1.98 -10.35 -6.80
N PRO A 96 -2.14 -9.24 -6.05
CA PRO A 96 -3.37 -8.46 -6.05
C PRO A 96 -3.54 -7.69 -7.37
N LYS A 97 -4.79 -7.44 -7.77
CA LYS A 97 -5.15 -6.51 -8.86
C LYS A 97 -5.30 -5.08 -8.34
N PHE A 98 -5.71 -4.95 -7.08
CA PHE A 98 -5.86 -3.69 -6.37
C PHE A 98 -5.26 -3.82 -4.97
N ILE A 99 -4.64 -2.76 -4.49
CA ILE A 99 -4.13 -2.67 -3.13
C ILE A 99 -4.70 -1.43 -2.44
N LEU A 100 -5.18 -1.63 -1.21
CA LEU A 100 -5.63 -0.56 -0.33
C LEU A 100 -4.51 -0.27 0.66
N LEU A 101 -4.01 0.94 0.69
CA LEU A 101 -2.96 1.42 1.57
C LEU A 101 -3.57 2.40 2.57
N ASP A 102 -3.64 1.99 3.82
CA ASP A 102 -4.22 2.79 4.90
C ASP A 102 -3.09 3.51 5.64
N GLU A 103 -3.07 4.83 5.56
CA GLU A 103 -2.03 5.72 6.07
C GLU A 103 -0.59 5.21 5.85
N PRO A 104 -0.17 4.99 4.58
CA PRO A 104 1.12 4.39 4.28
C PRO A 104 2.31 5.24 4.74
N PHE A 105 2.13 6.55 4.96
CA PHE A 105 3.17 7.48 5.38
C PHE A 105 3.18 7.75 6.88
N ALA A 106 2.21 7.22 7.65
CA ALA A 106 2.11 7.47 9.08
C ALA A 106 3.30 6.88 9.86
N GLY A 107 3.97 7.71 10.64
CA GLY A 107 5.09 7.30 11.49
C GLY A 107 6.34 6.84 10.73
N VAL A 108 6.47 7.24 9.47
CA VAL A 108 7.61 6.92 8.59
C VAL A 108 8.51 8.15 8.48
N ASP A 109 9.84 7.95 8.52
CA ASP A 109 10.80 9.03 8.34
C ASP A 109 10.80 9.55 6.88
N PRO A 110 11.24 10.81 6.63
CA PRO A 110 11.16 11.43 5.31
C PRO A 110 11.94 10.71 4.19
N ILE A 111 12.99 9.98 4.53
CA ILE A 111 13.77 9.20 3.55
C ILE A 111 12.95 7.98 3.14
N SER A 112 12.40 7.27 4.10
CA SER A 112 11.56 6.10 3.85
C SER A 112 10.24 6.46 3.17
N VAL A 113 9.69 7.67 3.34
CA VAL A 113 8.53 8.16 2.58
C VAL A 113 8.82 8.17 1.07
N LYS A 114 10.00 8.64 0.66
CA LYS A 114 10.42 8.61 -0.75
C LYS A 114 10.48 7.20 -1.32
N ASP A 115 11.01 6.25 -0.54
CA ASP A 115 11.07 4.85 -0.93
C ASP A 115 9.66 4.26 -1.12
N ILE A 116 8.73 4.57 -0.20
CA ILE A 116 7.33 4.12 -0.29
C ILE A 116 6.63 4.71 -1.52
N LYS A 117 6.81 6.02 -1.79
CA LYS A 117 6.30 6.66 -3.01
C LYS A 117 6.80 5.97 -4.27
N TYR A 118 8.10 5.70 -4.34
CA TYR A 118 8.69 4.97 -5.45
C TYR A 118 8.07 3.59 -5.65
N ILE A 119 7.86 2.85 -4.55
CA ILE A 119 7.18 1.55 -4.59
C ILE A 119 5.75 1.70 -5.12
N ILE A 120 4.98 2.70 -4.66
CA ILE A 120 3.62 2.94 -5.12
C ILE A 120 3.58 3.24 -6.63
N GLN A 121 4.52 4.04 -7.13
CA GLN A 121 4.66 4.30 -8.56
C GLN A 121 4.95 3.02 -9.34
N GLN A 122 5.86 2.16 -8.84
CA GLN A 122 6.14 0.87 -9.48
C GLN A 122 4.90 -0.05 -9.51
N LEU A 123 4.07 -0.04 -8.47
CA LEU A 123 2.81 -0.81 -8.45
C LEU A 123 1.86 -0.34 -9.54
N ARG A 124 1.70 0.96 -9.69
CA ARG A 124 0.90 1.57 -10.76
C ARG A 124 1.43 1.19 -12.14
N ASP A 125 2.74 1.28 -12.36
CA ASP A 125 3.39 0.96 -13.62
C ASP A 125 3.23 -0.53 -14.00
N LYS A 126 3.06 -1.41 -13.01
CA LYS A 126 2.69 -2.83 -13.18
C LYS A 126 1.19 -3.05 -13.44
N GLY A 127 0.38 -1.99 -13.50
CA GLY A 127 -1.06 -2.09 -13.71
C GLY A 127 -1.85 -2.50 -12.47
N ILE A 128 -1.28 -2.39 -11.27
CA ILE A 128 -1.97 -2.62 -10.00
C ILE A 128 -2.69 -1.33 -9.62
N GLY A 129 -4.00 -1.38 -9.44
CA GLY A 129 -4.76 -0.25 -8.92
C GLY A 129 -4.41 0.00 -7.46
N VAL A 130 -4.10 1.26 -7.10
CA VAL A 130 -3.74 1.64 -5.74
C VAL A 130 -4.76 2.65 -5.21
N LEU A 131 -5.37 2.35 -4.07
CA LEU A 131 -6.16 3.29 -3.29
C LEU A 131 -5.41 3.62 -2.00
N ILE A 132 -5.21 4.91 -1.76
CA ILE A 132 -4.51 5.42 -0.58
C ILE A 132 -5.50 6.23 0.26
N THR A 133 -5.55 5.97 1.55
CA THR A 133 -6.13 6.86 2.55
C THR A 133 -4.99 7.43 3.38
N ASP A 134 -4.86 8.76 3.46
CA ASP A 134 -3.82 9.40 4.28
C ASP A 134 -4.25 10.83 4.64
N HIS A 135 -3.83 11.29 5.79
CA HIS A 135 -4.01 12.67 6.23
C HIS A 135 -2.84 13.58 5.78
N ASN A 136 -1.74 13.01 5.29
CA ASN A 136 -0.62 13.76 4.73
C ASN A 136 -0.91 14.15 3.27
N VAL A 137 -1.62 15.25 3.11
CA VAL A 137 -2.11 15.72 1.80
C VAL A 137 -0.97 15.92 0.80
N ARG A 138 0.13 16.55 1.24
CA ARG A 138 1.27 16.83 0.37
C ARG A 138 1.84 15.55 -0.25
N GLU A 139 2.14 14.56 0.59
CA GLU A 139 2.75 13.31 0.14
C GLU A 139 1.78 12.51 -0.74
N THR A 140 0.48 12.58 -0.45
CA THR A 140 -0.55 11.85 -1.18
C THR A 140 -0.86 12.49 -2.53
N LEU A 141 -1.07 13.81 -2.59
CA LEU A 141 -1.36 14.50 -3.85
C LEU A 141 -0.21 14.42 -4.86
N ASP A 142 1.05 14.33 -4.38
CA ASP A 142 2.23 14.22 -5.24
C ASP A 142 2.27 12.92 -6.07
N ILE A 143 1.56 11.88 -5.66
CA ILE A 143 1.60 10.56 -6.31
C ILE A 143 0.26 10.07 -6.86
N CYS A 144 -0.84 10.76 -6.56
CA CYS A 144 -2.18 10.36 -6.99
C CYS A 144 -2.53 10.90 -8.37
N ASP A 145 -3.15 10.08 -9.22
CA ASP A 145 -3.76 10.52 -10.49
C ASP A 145 -5.11 11.20 -10.23
N LEU A 146 -5.84 10.76 -9.20
CA LEU A 146 -7.14 11.27 -8.78
C LEU A 146 -7.24 11.28 -7.27
N ALA A 147 -7.75 12.35 -6.68
CA ALA A 147 -7.96 12.49 -5.25
C ALA A 147 -9.42 12.80 -4.90
N TYR A 148 -9.82 12.36 -3.73
CA TYR A 148 -11.12 12.65 -3.11
C TYR A 148 -10.87 13.24 -1.73
N ILE A 149 -11.39 14.43 -1.46
CA ILE A 149 -11.40 15.01 -0.12
C ILE A 149 -12.71 14.66 0.55
N VAL A 150 -12.63 13.95 1.67
CA VAL A 150 -13.80 13.54 2.47
C VAL A 150 -13.87 14.39 3.73
N SER A 151 -15.03 14.99 3.98
CA SER A 151 -15.31 15.73 5.19
C SER A 151 -16.72 15.39 5.70
N GLU A 152 -16.86 15.14 7.00
CA GLU A 152 -18.14 14.82 7.67
C GLU A 152 -18.95 13.70 6.98
N GLY A 153 -18.27 12.73 6.36
CA GLY A 153 -18.91 11.60 5.66
C GLY A 153 -19.35 11.89 4.22
N TYR A 154 -19.04 13.09 3.70
CA TYR A 154 -19.35 13.49 2.31
C TYR A 154 -18.07 13.75 1.52
N ILE A 155 -18.16 13.59 0.19
CA ILE A 155 -17.09 14.01 -0.72
C ILE A 155 -17.19 15.52 -0.89
N LEU A 156 -16.22 16.25 -0.32
CA LEU A 156 -16.13 17.72 -0.42
C LEU A 156 -15.62 18.15 -1.80
N ALA A 157 -14.63 17.43 -2.34
CA ALA A 157 -14.03 17.68 -3.64
C ALA A 157 -13.45 16.40 -4.24
N GLN A 158 -13.36 16.35 -5.56
CA GLN A 158 -12.66 15.29 -6.30
C GLN A 158 -12.01 15.88 -7.54
N GLY A 159 -10.88 15.33 -7.95
CA GLY A 159 -10.16 15.76 -9.15
C GLY A 159 -8.68 15.42 -9.10
N THR A 160 -7.93 15.97 -10.03
CA THR A 160 -6.47 15.93 -10.02
C THR A 160 -5.90 16.73 -8.83
N SER A 161 -4.61 16.61 -8.58
CA SER A 161 -3.93 17.41 -7.54
C SER A 161 -4.16 18.91 -7.77
N ASP A 162 -4.09 19.37 -9.01
CA ASP A 162 -4.30 20.78 -9.36
C ASP A 162 -5.74 21.22 -9.07
N ASP A 163 -6.74 20.38 -9.40
CA ASP A 163 -8.15 20.64 -9.10
C ASP A 163 -8.40 20.78 -7.59
N ILE A 164 -7.81 19.88 -6.80
CA ILE A 164 -7.91 19.91 -5.33
C ILE A 164 -7.26 21.17 -4.76
N LEU A 165 -6.07 21.54 -5.23
CA LEU A 165 -5.34 22.72 -4.77
C LEU A 165 -6.01 24.04 -5.20
N ALA A 166 -6.72 24.06 -6.31
CA ALA A 166 -7.48 25.21 -6.78
C ALA A 166 -8.81 25.41 -6.04
N ASN A 167 -9.32 24.37 -5.39
CA ASN A 167 -10.64 24.38 -4.75
C ASN A 167 -10.65 25.23 -3.48
N GLN A 168 -11.46 26.31 -3.48
CA GLN A 168 -11.54 27.26 -2.38
C GLN A 168 -12.07 26.62 -1.09
N GLN A 169 -13.08 25.73 -1.17
CA GLN A 169 -13.64 25.06 0.01
C GLN A 169 -12.61 24.12 0.66
N VAL A 170 -11.79 23.44 -0.15
CA VAL A 170 -10.70 22.58 0.35
C VAL A 170 -9.66 23.41 1.10
N LYS A 171 -9.31 24.59 0.58
CA LYS A 171 -8.38 25.51 1.26
C LYS A 171 -8.92 25.97 2.61
N GLU A 172 -10.17 26.40 2.65
CA GLU A 172 -10.79 26.92 3.88
C GLU A 172 -10.99 25.85 4.95
N VAL A 173 -11.41 24.63 4.56
CA VAL A 173 -11.81 23.58 5.50
C VAL A 173 -10.66 22.66 5.88
N TYR A 174 -9.69 22.42 4.95
CA TYR A 174 -8.74 21.34 5.11
C TYR A 174 -7.27 21.74 5.00
N LEU A 175 -6.89 22.60 4.04
CA LEU A 175 -5.49 22.93 3.76
C LEU A 175 -4.96 24.14 4.53
N GLY A 176 -5.82 25.13 4.78
CA GLY A 176 -5.43 26.47 5.26
C GLY A 176 -4.83 27.34 4.14
N ASP A 177 -4.86 28.68 4.35
CA ASP A 177 -4.49 29.67 3.32
C ASP A 177 -3.02 29.66 2.89
N GLY A 178 -2.13 29.01 3.61
CA GLY A 178 -0.68 28.94 3.35
C GLY A 178 -0.18 27.62 2.76
N PHE A 179 -1.06 26.72 2.38
CA PHE A 179 -0.64 25.40 1.87
C PHE A 179 -0.08 25.49 0.45
N THR A 180 1.14 24.95 0.28
CA THR A 180 1.82 24.76 -1.03
C THR A 180 2.40 23.34 -1.09
N LEU A 181 2.41 22.72 -2.27
CA LEU A 181 3.09 21.43 -2.51
C LEU A 181 4.61 21.55 -2.46
#